data_17403dcda9a2d0bafe29bb06ac602a51
#
_entry.id   17403dcda9a2d0bafe29bb06ac602a51
#
_cell.length_a   1.000
_cell.length_b   1.000
_cell.length_c   1.000
_cell.angle_alpha   90.00
_cell.angle_beta   90.00
_cell.angle_gamma   90.00
#
_symmetry.space_group_name_H-M   'P 1'
#
loop_
_entity.id
_entity.type
_entity.pdbx_description
1 polymer ?
#
loop_
_entity_poly.entity_id
_entity_poly.type
_entity_poly.pdbx_seq_one_letter_code
_entity_poly.pdbx_strand_id
1 'polypeptide(L)'
;GHQRWPEARALVDEAWQWMPPRYRYNHRLQRQEDSFLDWDCSLEGFEGIRAQDILPLLLERFQPSVFLAWGNIIDVFIDRGFGHHFRQQSEWDLHFIDMVQAMDHAAITSGRITPTHMLAKFQKTARGCVHEPGIGPHEAIRWP
;
A
#
# COMPACT_ATOMS: atom_id res chain seq x y z
N GLY A 1 11.20 -0.52 -2.64
CA GLY A 1 11.30 -1.10 -1.32
C GLY A 1 9.94 -1.45 -0.73
N HIS A 2 9.97 -2.34 0.22
CA HIS A 2 8.77 -2.69 1.00
C HIS A 2 8.65 -1.83 2.25
N GLN A 3 9.62 -0.97 2.48
CA GLN A 3 9.63 -0.03 3.60
C GLN A 3 8.47 0.96 3.48
N ARG A 4 7.77 1.14 4.58
CA ARG A 4 6.75 2.19 4.69
C ARG A 4 7.38 3.47 5.21
N TRP A 5 7.00 4.57 4.61
CA TRP A 5 7.47 5.87 5.04
C TRP A 5 6.77 6.30 6.35
N PRO A 6 7.34 7.26 7.08
CA PRO A 6 6.85 7.62 8.41
C PRO A 6 5.36 7.91 8.48
N GLU A 7 4.80 8.56 7.44
CA GLU A 7 3.38 8.91 7.40
C GLU A 7 2.48 7.68 7.29
N ALA A 8 2.86 6.72 6.43
CA ALA A 8 2.15 5.45 6.29
C ALA A 8 2.35 4.57 7.52
N ARG A 9 3.56 4.57 8.09
CA ARG A 9 3.87 3.84 9.32
C ARG A 9 3.01 4.30 10.48
N ALA A 10 2.83 5.60 10.67
CA ALA A 10 1.98 6.14 11.73
C ALA A 10 0.53 5.64 11.63
N LEU A 11 -0.02 5.54 10.40
CA LEU A 11 -1.35 5.00 10.17
C LEU A 11 -1.42 3.48 10.41
N VAL A 12 -0.38 2.74 10.05
CA VAL A 12 -0.30 1.31 10.38
C VAL A 12 -0.29 1.11 11.89
N ASP A 13 0.52 1.87 12.60
CA ASP A 13 0.63 1.76 14.06
C ASP A 13 -0.69 2.14 14.75
N GLU A 14 -1.44 3.11 14.22
CA GLU A 14 -2.78 3.45 14.69
C GLU A 14 -3.76 2.29 14.48
N ALA A 15 -3.86 1.75 13.27
CA ALA A 15 -4.74 0.61 12.98
C ALA A 15 -4.34 -0.65 13.76
N TRP A 16 -3.03 -0.85 13.99
CA TRP A 16 -2.51 -1.96 14.77
C TRP A 16 -3.04 -1.98 16.20
N GLN A 17 -3.24 -0.82 16.80
CA GLN A 17 -3.78 -0.72 18.17
C GLN A 17 -5.22 -1.22 18.26
N TRP A 18 -6.01 -1.08 17.20
CA TRP A 18 -7.38 -1.58 17.14
C TRP A 18 -7.46 -3.09 16.91
N MET A 19 -6.39 -3.69 16.38
CA MET A 19 -6.34 -5.13 16.11
C MET A 19 -6.12 -5.92 17.40
N PRO A 20 -7.05 -6.84 17.77
CA PRO A 20 -6.89 -7.64 18.97
C PRO A 20 -5.63 -8.53 18.92
N PRO A 21 -5.00 -8.84 20.06
CA PRO A 21 -3.78 -9.65 20.11
C PRO A 21 -3.87 -10.97 19.36
N ARG A 22 -5.03 -11.63 19.36
CA ARG A 22 -5.25 -12.90 18.64
C ARG A 22 -5.06 -12.81 17.13
N TYR A 23 -5.15 -11.61 16.52
CA TYR A 23 -4.95 -11.34 15.09
C TYR A 23 -3.50 -10.96 14.75
N ARG A 24 -2.64 -10.79 15.76
CA ARG A 24 -1.26 -10.36 15.59
C ARG A 24 -0.26 -11.50 15.40
N TYR A 25 -0.75 -12.74 15.22
CA TYR A 25 0.13 -13.84 14.86
C TYR A 25 0.51 -13.74 13.38
N ASN A 26 1.81 -13.58 13.14
CA ASN A 26 2.35 -13.50 11.79
C ASN A 26 2.55 -14.91 11.22
N HIS A 27 1.69 -15.32 10.30
CA HIS A 27 1.72 -16.65 9.69
C HIS A 27 2.97 -16.87 8.83
N ARG A 28 3.55 -15.81 8.26
CA ARG A 28 4.77 -15.90 7.45
C ARG A 28 6.00 -16.13 8.32
N LEU A 29 6.09 -15.42 9.45
CA LEU A 29 7.21 -15.50 10.38
C LEU A 29 6.98 -16.51 11.50
N GLN A 30 5.78 -17.12 11.58
CA GLN A 30 5.37 -18.10 12.60
C GLN A 30 5.59 -17.63 14.04
N ARG A 31 5.26 -16.38 14.32
CA ARG A 31 5.39 -15.79 15.65
C ARG A 31 4.33 -14.72 15.94
N GLN A 32 4.12 -14.47 17.24
CA GLN A 32 3.30 -13.36 17.72
C GLN A 32 4.07 -12.05 17.57
N GLU A 33 3.40 -11.00 17.10
CA GLU A 33 3.97 -9.65 16.95
C GLU A 33 3.27 -8.69 17.92
N ASP A 34 4.04 -7.97 18.71
CA ASP A 34 3.51 -6.90 19.59
C ASP A 34 3.29 -5.60 18.79
N SER A 35 4.12 -5.37 17.79
CA SER A 35 4.04 -4.23 16.86
C SER A 35 4.30 -4.70 15.44
N PHE A 36 3.85 -3.94 14.46
CA PHE A 36 4.19 -4.23 13.06
C PHE A 36 5.70 -4.05 12.81
N LEU A 37 6.34 -5.11 12.33
CA LEU A 37 7.73 -5.04 11.90
C LEU A 37 7.80 -4.58 10.45
N ASP A 38 8.26 -3.35 10.25
CA ASP A 38 8.48 -2.78 8.91
C ASP A 38 9.85 -3.24 8.38
N TRP A 39 9.84 -4.35 7.66
CA TRP A 39 11.05 -4.94 7.11
C TRP A 39 11.36 -4.40 5.72
N ASP A 40 12.57 -3.91 5.53
CA ASP A 40 13.08 -3.47 4.24
C ASP A 40 13.92 -4.55 3.57
N CYS A 41 13.33 -5.27 2.64
CA CYS A 41 14.02 -6.34 1.90
C CYS A 41 15.14 -5.85 0.98
N SER A 42 15.24 -4.54 0.71
CA SER A 42 16.32 -3.96 -0.08
C SER A 42 17.65 -3.95 0.66
N LEU A 43 17.62 -4.05 2.00
CA LEU A 43 18.83 -4.12 2.84
C LEU A 43 19.46 -5.52 2.88
N GLU A 44 18.66 -6.57 2.64
CA GLU A 44 19.09 -7.96 2.74
C GLU A 44 19.14 -8.69 1.39
N GLY A 45 18.75 -8.04 0.31
CA GLY A 45 18.65 -8.64 -1.01
C GLY A 45 18.61 -7.61 -2.13
N PHE A 46 18.13 -8.05 -3.28
CA PHE A 46 18.03 -7.19 -4.47
C PHE A 46 16.59 -6.72 -4.76
N GLU A 47 15.63 -7.08 -3.91
CA GLU A 47 14.23 -6.71 -4.12
C GLU A 47 13.98 -5.25 -3.77
N GLY A 48 13.32 -4.55 -4.68
CA GLY A 48 12.80 -3.22 -4.42
C GLY A 48 13.82 -2.09 -4.30
N ILE A 49 15.10 -2.33 -4.62
CA ILE A 49 16.19 -1.34 -4.47
C ILE A 49 15.87 -0.01 -5.14
N ARG A 50 15.20 -0.03 -6.30
CA ARG A 50 14.82 1.16 -7.05
C ARG A 50 13.33 1.19 -7.41
N ALA A 51 12.48 0.62 -6.58
CA ALA A 51 11.05 0.52 -6.86
C ALA A 51 10.40 1.91 -7.03
N GLN A 52 10.83 2.91 -6.25
CA GLN A 52 10.34 4.28 -6.36
C GLN A 52 10.70 4.97 -7.69
N ASP A 53 11.73 4.50 -8.40
CA ASP A 53 12.17 5.11 -9.67
C ASP A 53 11.35 4.61 -10.86
N ILE A 54 10.61 3.52 -10.71
CA ILE A 54 9.91 2.86 -11.84
C ILE A 54 8.90 3.81 -12.47
N LEU A 55 8.00 4.37 -11.68
CA LEU A 55 6.94 5.24 -12.19
C LEU A 55 7.49 6.53 -12.81
N PRO A 56 8.39 7.29 -12.15
CA PRO A 56 9.03 8.46 -12.77
C PRO A 56 9.69 8.15 -14.13
N LEU A 57 10.48 7.08 -14.21
CA LEU A 57 11.15 6.68 -15.45
C LEU A 57 10.19 6.26 -16.56
N LEU A 58 9.05 5.66 -16.21
CA LEU A 58 8.00 5.35 -17.16
C LEU A 58 7.34 6.63 -17.71
N LEU A 59 7.06 7.61 -16.84
CA LEU A 59 6.43 8.87 -17.21
C LEU A 59 7.34 9.77 -18.04
N GLU A 60 8.66 9.68 -17.89
CA GLU A 60 9.61 10.37 -18.74
C GLU A 60 9.58 9.91 -20.22
N ARG A 61 9.20 8.66 -20.47
CA ARG A 61 9.31 8.02 -21.78
C ARG A 61 7.97 7.70 -22.43
N PHE A 62 6.94 7.57 -21.62
CA PHE A 62 5.62 7.12 -22.02
C PHE A 62 4.52 7.97 -21.37
N GLN A 63 3.38 8.00 -22.01
CA GLN A 63 2.19 8.67 -21.50
C GLN A 63 1.15 7.61 -21.10
N PRO A 64 0.64 7.63 -19.85
CA PRO A 64 -0.42 6.73 -19.47
C PRO A 64 -1.74 7.12 -20.13
N SER A 65 -2.46 6.14 -20.66
CA SER A 65 -3.85 6.32 -21.13
C SER A 65 -4.87 5.81 -20.12
N VAL A 66 -4.46 4.87 -19.26
CA VAL A 66 -5.18 4.42 -18.07
C VAL A 66 -4.16 4.33 -16.93
N PHE A 67 -4.52 4.82 -15.78
CA PHE A 67 -3.72 4.73 -14.57
C PHE A 67 -4.63 4.50 -13.36
N LEU A 68 -4.52 3.34 -12.73
CA LEU A 68 -5.21 2.98 -11.52
C LEU A 68 -4.16 2.69 -10.46
N ALA A 69 -4.19 3.42 -9.37
CA ALA A 69 -3.26 3.20 -8.25
C ALA A 69 -4.06 3.09 -6.94
N TRP A 70 -3.59 2.24 -6.04
CA TRP A 70 -4.31 1.94 -4.80
C TRP A 70 -3.38 1.35 -3.75
N GLY A 71 -3.90 1.25 -2.53
CA GLY A 71 -3.32 0.50 -1.43
C GLY A 71 -2.00 1.06 -0.92
N ASN A 72 -1.83 0.96 0.36
CA ASN A 72 -0.58 1.17 1.08
C ASN A 72 -0.69 0.49 2.45
N ILE A 73 -1.40 1.11 3.41
CA ILE A 73 -1.50 0.58 4.77
C ILE A 73 -2.38 -0.67 4.85
N ILE A 74 -3.40 -0.78 4.00
CA ILE A 74 -4.28 -1.95 3.96
C ILE A 74 -3.52 -3.26 3.70
N ASP A 75 -2.47 -3.20 2.89
CA ASP A 75 -1.66 -4.36 2.52
C ASP A 75 -1.08 -5.09 3.73
N VAL A 76 -0.74 -4.36 4.79
CA VAL A 76 -0.22 -4.94 6.03
C VAL A 76 -1.19 -5.97 6.61
N PHE A 77 -2.48 -5.67 6.57
CA PHE A 77 -3.52 -6.45 7.22
C PHE A 77 -4.07 -7.58 6.35
N ILE A 78 -4.02 -7.44 5.02
CA ILE A 78 -4.55 -8.44 4.09
C ILE A 78 -3.48 -9.35 3.46
N ASP A 79 -2.21 -9.08 3.73
CA ASP A 79 -1.11 -9.85 3.18
C ASP A 79 -0.96 -11.26 3.81
N ARG A 80 0.04 -11.99 3.37
CA ARG A 80 0.34 -13.35 3.84
C ARG A 80 0.71 -13.45 5.32
N GLY A 81 1.07 -12.34 5.96
CA GLY A 81 1.39 -12.30 7.38
C GLY A 81 0.15 -12.41 8.26
N PHE A 82 -0.84 -11.57 8.00
CA PHE A 82 -1.99 -11.39 8.89
C PHE A 82 -3.34 -11.66 8.24
N GLY A 83 -3.45 -11.61 6.91
CA GLY A 83 -4.71 -11.77 6.19
C GLY A 83 -5.45 -13.07 6.47
N HIS A 84 -4.74 -14.12 6.90
CA HIS A 84 -5.32 -15.41 7.28
C HIS A 84 -6.26 -15.34 8.49
N HIS A 85 -6.19 -14.29 9.29
CA HIS A 85 -7.06 -14.11 10.46
C HIS A 85 -8.45 -13.61 10.09
N PHE A 86 -8.59 -12.87 8.99
CA PHE A 86 -9.83 -12.20 8.61
C PHE A 86 -10.74 -13.11 7.81
N ARG A 87 -11.99 -13.24 8.24
CA ARG A 87 -13.00 -14.14 7.68
C ARG A 87 -14.21 -13.35 7.21
N GLN A 88 -14.70 -13.66 6.02
CA GLN A 88 -15.88 -13.02 5.44
C GLN A 88 -17.18 -13.23 6.24
N GLN A 89 -17.22 -14.24 7.12
CA GLN A 89 -18.39 -14.55 7.96
C GLN A 89 -18.37 -13.83 9.31
N SER A 90 -17.29 -13.12 9.63
CA SER A 90 -17.14 -12.39 10.89
C SER A 90 -17.44 -10.91 10.65
N GLU A 91 -18.48 -10.39 11.29
CA GLU A 91 -18.87 -8.98 11.21
C GLU A 91 -17.74 -8.04 11.67
N TRP A 92 -17.04 -8.42 12.74
CA TRP A 92 -15.91 -7.64 13.24
C TRP A 92 -14.76 -7.60 12.21
N ASP A 93 -14.45 -8.74 11.56
CA ASP A 93 -13.37 -8.83 10.59
C ASP A 93 -13.65 -7.95 9.37
N LEU A 94 -14.87 -8.00 8.86
CA LEU A 94 -15.30 -7.15 7.76
C LEU A 94 -15.21 -5.67 8.15
N HIS A 95 -15.77 -5.31 9.30
CA HIS A 95 -15.75 -3.93 9.78
C HIS A 95 -14.33 -3.40 9.96
N PHE A 96 -13.42 -4.21 10.51
CA PHE A 96 -12.01 -3.80 10.67
C PHE A 96 -11.34 -3.57 9.32
N ILE A 97 -11.49 -4.48 8.35
CA ILE A 97 -10.91 -4.33 7.02
C ILE A 97 -11.51 -3.13 6.29
N ASP A 98 -12.83 -2.92 6.35
CA ASP A 98 -13.49 -1.77 5.74
C ASP A 98 -12.99 -0.45 6.33
N MET A 99 -12.80 -0.40 7.64
CA MET A 99 -12.26 0.77 8.34
C MET A 99 -10.83 1.09 7.92
N VAL A 100 -9.96 0.08 7.87
CA VAL A 100 -8.57 0.26 7.41
C VAL A 100 -8.54 0.65 5.93
N GLN A 101 -9.38 0.05 5.11
CA GLN A 101 -9.53 0.40 3.69
C GLN A 101 -9.97 1.86 3.51
N ALA A 102 -10.95 2.31 4.29
CA ALA A 102 -11.42 3.70 4.25
C ALA A 102 -10.32 4.69 4.69
N MET A 103 -9.57 4.35 5.73
CA MET A 103 -8.44 5.15 6.20
C MET A 103 -7.33 5.22 5.15
N ASP A 104 -6.98 4.10 4.52
CA ASP A 104 -5.99 4.01 3.46
C ASP A 104 -6.38 4.88 2.26
N HIS A 105 -7.61 4.71 1.77
CA HIS A 105 -8.13 5.46 0.64
C HIS A 105 -8.19 6.97 0.92
N ALA A 106 -8.66 7.38 2.10
CA ALA A 106 -8.72 8.79 2.50
C ALA A 106 -7.31 9.41 2.60
N ALA A 107 -6.33 8.66 3.10
CA ALA A 107 -4.96 9.13 3.20
C ALA A 107 -4.29 9.27 1.82
N ILE A 108 -4.58 8.35 0.88
CA ILE A 108 -4.10 8.42 -0.50
C ILE A 108 -4.75 9.60 -1.24
N THR A 109 -6.07 9.73 -1.21
CA THR A 109 -6.81 10.78 -1.94
C THR A 109 -6.50 12.18 -1.43
N SER A 110 -6.17 12.33 -0.15
CA SER A 110 -5.71 13.60 0.42
C SER A 110 -4.22 13.90 0.16
N GLY A 111 -3.48 12.99 -0.48
CA GLY A 111 -2.04 13.13 -0.71
C GLY A 111 -1.18 12.97 0.55
N ARG A 112 -1.74 12.50 1.66
CA ARG A 112 -0.98 12.24 2.90
C ARG A 112 0.00 11.09 2.74
N ILE A 113 -0.39 10.05 1.98
CA ILE A 113 0.46 8.92 1.60
C ILE A 113 0.31 8.64 0.10
N THR A 114 1.30 7.99 -0.50
CA THR A 114 1.23 7.57 -1.90
C THR A 114 0.80 6.10 -2.00
N PRO A 115 0.05 5.72 -3.05
CA PRO A 115 -0.30 4.32 -3.28
C PRO A 115 0.94 3.48 -3.57
N THR A 116 0.92 2.21 -3.21
CA THR A 116 2.02 1.26 -3.44
C THR A 116 1.79 0.31 -4.61
N HIS A 117 0.56 0.23 -5.10
CA HIS A 117 0.18 -0.59 -6.25
C HIS A 117 -0.30 0.28 -7.40
N MET A 118 -0.03 -0.19 -8.62
CA MET A 118 -0.61 0.43 -9.81
C MET A 118 -0.91 -0.62 -10.89
N LEU A 119 -1.94 -0.33 -11.68
CA LEU A 119 -2.19 -0.93 -12.98
C LEU A 119 -2.27 0.20 -13.99
N ALA A 120 -1.43 0.18 -15.01
CA ALA A 120 -1.39 1.26 -15.98
C ALA A 120 -1.18 0.76 -17.41
N LYS A 121 -1.78 1.48 -18.37
CA LYS A 121 -1.53 1.30 -19.79
C LYS A 121 -0.74 2.49 -20.31
N PHE A 122 0.50 2.26 -20.67
CA PHE A 122 1.39 3.26 -21.24
C PHE A 122 1.45 3.20 -22.75
N GLN A 123 1.60 4.36 -23.39
CA GLN A 123 1.74 4.52 -24.84
C GLN A 123 2.82 5.57 -25.14
N LYS A 124 3.39 5.59 -26.35
CA LYS A 124 4.33 6.64 -26.77
C LYS A 124 3.65 8.00 -26.88
N THR A 125 2.39 8.00 -27.26
CA THR A 125 1.55 9.19 -27.36
C THR A 125 0.16 8.86 -26.83
N ALA A 126 -0.36 9.65 -25.90
CA ALA A 126 -1.74 9.54 -25.41
C ALA A 126 -2.40 10.92 -25.43
N ARG A 127 -3.73 10.95 -25.62
CA ARG A 127 -4.53 12.18 -25.61
C ARG A 127 -5.33 12.37 -24.31
N GLY A 128 -4.78 11.92 -23.22
CA GLY A 128 -5.41 11.97 -21.90
C GLY A 128 -5.24 10.66 -21.14
N CYS A 129 -5.45 10.72 -19.85
CA CYS A 129 -5.33 9.60 -18.93
C CYS A 129 -6.63 9.45 -18.14
N VAL A 130 -7.19 8.24 -18.12
CA VAL A 130 -8.29 7.88 -17.21
C VAL A 130 -7.67 7.44 -15.90
N HIS A 131 -7.99 8.13 -14.83
CA HIS A 131 -7.57 7.82 -13.46
C HIS A 131 -8.62 8.28 -12.45
N GLU A 132 -8.50 7.83 -11.22
CA GLU A 132 -9.32 8.31 -10.12
C GLU A 132 -8.94 9.76 -9.75
N PRO A 133 -9.92 10.65 -9.49
CA PRO A 133 -9.62 12.01 -9.03
C PRO A 133 -8.75 12.01 -7.77
N GLY A 134 -7.67 12.79 -7.79
CA GLY A 134 -6.70 12.85 -6.68
C GLY A 134 -5.66 11.71 -6.65
N ILE A 135 -5.77 10.69 -7.53
CA ILE A 135 -4.82 9.58 -7.61
C ILE A 135 -4.32 9.44 -9.06
N GLY A 136 -3.77 10.51 -9.59
CA GLY A 136 -3.19 10.50 -10.93
C GLY A 136 -1.75 9.99 -10.95
N PRO A 137 -1.17 9.85 -12.16
CA PRO A 137 0.19 9.33 -12.32
C PRO A 137 1.27 10.14 -11.58
N HIS A 138 1.11 11.45 -11.49
CA HIS A 138 2.09 12.33 -10.83
C HIS A 138 1.91 12.36 -9.31
N GLU A 139 0.68 12.27 -8.83
CA GLU A 139 0.33 12.18 -7.42
C GLU A 139 0.80 10.86 -6.80
N ALA A 140 0.91 9.81 -7.60
CA ALA A 140 1.41 8.50 -7.18
C ALA A 140 2.95 8.39 -7.15
N ILE A 141 3.69 9.42 -7.59
CA ILE A 141 5.15 9.43 -7.50
C ILE A 141 5.57 9.62 -6.04
N ARG A 142 6.43 8.74 -5.60
CA ARG A 142 7.04 8.80 -4.29
C ARG A 142 8.41 9.49 -4.40
N TRP A 143 8.46 10.76 -4.05
CA TRP A 143 9.71 11.50 -4.00
C TRP A 143 10.50 11.13 -2.74
N PRO A 144 11.86 11.11 -2.82
CA PRO A 144 12.73 10.84 -1.68
C PRO A 144 12.60 11.89 -0.57
#